data_d44140933b05bbf0157c51ad99662d84
#
_entry.id   d44140933b05bbf0157c51ad99662d84
#
_cell.length_a   1.000
_cell.length_b   1.000
_cell.length_c   1.000
_cell.angle_alpha   90.00
_cell.angle_beta   90.00
_cell.angle_gamma   90.00
#
_symmetry.space_group_name_H-M   'P 1'
#
loop_
_entity.id
_entity.type
_entity.pdbx_description
1 polymer ?
#
loop_
_entity_poly.entity_id
_entity_poly.type
_entity_poly.pdbx_seq_one_letter_code
_entity_poly.pdbx_strand_id
1 'polypeptide(L)'
;MVDAARRAFFRGRPRVRSEIRPPWALAEVEFSVRCTRCDDCLAACPTGILVAGDGGFPTVDFRRGECTFCGDCVAACQPQALRRDAGRAPWPYVAVVGAACLPQHGVECRVCGEFCDARAIRFAPRVGGSPLPEIDATRCSGCGACVAACPAQVGPPPPPPX
;
A
#
# COMPACT_ATOMS: atom_id res chain seq x y z
N MET A 1 -10.35 -26.42 -1.37
CA MET A 1 -9.65 -25.11 -1.40
C MET A 1 -8.25 -25.33 -1.96
N VAL A 2 -7.94 -24.67 -3.10
CA VAL A 2 -6.60 -24.79 -3.71
C VAL A 2 -5.69 -23.75 -3.07
N ASP A 3 -4.62 -24.22 -2.46
CA ASP A 3 -3.65 -23.40 -1.74
C ASP A 3 -2.99 -22.37 -2.69
N ALA A 4 -3.06 -21.10 -2.36
CA ALA A 4 -2.45 -20.00 -3.13
C ALA A 4 -0.93 -20.17 -3.28
N ALA A 5 -0.27 -20.75 -2.25
CA ALA A 5 1.16 -21.02 -2.29
C ALA A 5 1.53 -22.07 -3.35
N ARG A 6 0.70 -23.09 -3.53
CA ARG A 6 0.91 -24.09 -4.57
C ARG A 6 0.78 -23.51 -5.98
N ARG A 7 -0.19 -22.60 -6.17
CA ARG A 7 -0.36 -21.90 -7.46
C ARG A 7 0.84 -21.02 -7.79
N ALA A 8 1.38 -20.31 -6.80
CA ALA A 8 2.56 -19.46 -6.97
C ALA A 8 3.80 -20.29 -7.36
N PHE A 9 3.96 -21.47 -6.78
CA PHE A 9 5.06 -22.39 -7.08
C PHE A 9 5.04 -22.82 -8.56
N PHE A 10 3.87 -23.20 -9.08
CA PHE A 10 3.75 -23.64 -10.47
C PHE A 10 3.95 -22.50 -11.49
N ARG A 11 3.80 -21.24 -11.06
CA ARG A 11 4.04 -20.05 -11.90
C ARG A 11 5.46 -19.51 -11.78
N GLY A 12 6.37 -20.19 -11.06
CA GLY A 12 7.75 -19.75 -10.88
C GLY A 12 7.89 -18.46 -10.11
N ARG A 13 6.90 -18.09 -9.29
CA ARG A 13 6.90 -16.88 -8.46
C ARG A 13 6.94 -17.26 -6.99
N PRO A 14 8.14 -17.58 -6.45
CA PRO A 14 8.25 -18.06 -5.07
C PRO A 14 8.02 -16.99 -3.99
N ARG A 15 7.92 -15.71 -4.36
CA ARG A 15 7.59 -14.66 -3.40
C ARG A 15 6.09 -14.41 -3.39
N VAL A 16 5.44 -14.86 -2.32
CA VAL A 16 4.10 -14.37 -1.98
C VAL A 16 4.28 -12.89 -1.66
N ARG A 17 4.09 -12.02 -2.64
CA ARG A 17 3.92 -10.61 -2.34
C ARG A 17 2.62 -10.52 -1.56
N SER A 18 2.72 -10.11 -0.31
CA SER A 18 1.53 -9.78 0.46
C SER A 18 0.87 -8.60 -0.27
N GLU A 19 -0.21 -8.89 -0.95
CA GLU A 19 -0.96 -7.85 -1.66
C GLU A 19 -1.65 -6.95 -0.65
N ILE A 20 -1.53 -5.64 -0.85
CA ILE A 20 -2.22 -4.67 0.00
C ILE A 20 -3.66 -4.60 -0.49
N ARG A 21 -4.60 -5.02 0.36
CA ARG A 21 -6.02 -4.93 0.05
C ARG A 21 -6.46 -3.47 0.04
N PRO A 22 -7.59 -3.13 -0.64
CA PRO A 22 -8.12 -1.77 -0.61
C PRO A 22 -8.39 -1.29 0.82
N PRO A 23 -8.45 0.04 1.04
CA PRO A 23 -8.76 0.55 2.39
C PRO A 23 -10.12 0.01 2.86
N TRP A 24 -10.23 -0.19 4.17
CA TRP A 24 -11.42 -0.72 4.85
C TRP A 24 -11.80 -2.15 4.42
N ALA A 25 -10.87 -2.90 3.80
CA ALA A 25 -11.10 -4.32 3.54
C ALA A 25 -11.29 -5.07 4.86
N LEU A 26 -12.21 -6.01 4.89
CA LEU A 26 -12.39 -6.92 6.01
C LEU A 26 -11.12 -7.77 6.22
N ALA A 27 -11.04 -8.48 7.32
CA ALA A 27 -9.93 -9.42 7.55
C ALA A 27 -9.83 -10.40 6.38
N GLU A 28 -8.62 -10.80 6.00
CA GLU A 28 -8.34 -11.52 4.74
C GLU A 28 -9.28 -12.72 4.52
N VAL A 29 -9.56 -13.48 5.58
CA VAL A 29 -10.44 -14.67 5.48
C VAL A 29 -11.86 -14.24 5.09
N GLU A 30 -12.42 -13.25 5.79
CA GLU A 30 -13.76 -12.75 5.52
C GLU A 30 -13.83 -12.01 4.18
N PHE A 31 -12.80 -11.22 3.88
CA PHE A 31 -12.67 -10.51 2.61
C PHE A 31 -12.72 -11.49 1.42
N SER A 32 -11.93 -12.57 1.49
CA SER A 32 -11.84 -13.54 0.38
C SER A 32 -13.15 -14.32 0.16
N VAL A 33 -13.95 -14.49 1.22
CA VAL A 33 -15.26 -15.16 1.13
C VAL A 33 -16.31 -14.21 0.54
N ARG A 34 -16.28 -12.93 0.94
CA ARG A 34 -17.32 -11.95 0.49
C ARG A 34 -17.03 -11.37 -0.90
N CYS A 35 -15.75 -11.16 -1.22
CA CYS A 35 -15.39 -10.48 -2.47
C CYS A 35 -15.73 -11.31 -3.70
N THR A 36 -16.63 -10.81 -4.52
CA THR A 36 -17.07 -11.47 -5.76
C THR A 36 -16.16 -11.18 -6.94
N ARG A 37 -15.16 -10.30 -6.77
CA ARG A 37 -14.21 -9.91 -7.83
C ARG A 37 -14.92 -9.25 -9.02
N CYS A 38 -15.92 -8.41 -8.72
CA CYS A 38 -16.73 -7.73 -9.73
C CYS A 38 -16.04 -6.51 -10.35
N ASP A 39 -14.89 -6.09 -9.80
CA ASP A 39 -14.09 -4.94 -10.23
C ASP A 39 -14.76 -3.55 -10.04
N ASP A 40 -15.95 -3.48 -9.42
CA ASP A 40 -16.63 -2.19 -9.20
C ASP A 40 -15.78 -1.22 -8.38
N CYS A 41 -15.04 -1.74 -7.37
CA CYS A 41 -14.15 -0.90 -6.55
C CYS A 41 -12.95 -0.37 -7.36
N LEU A 42 -12.49 -1.12 -8.38
CA LEU A 42 -11.42 -0.67 -9.28
C LEU A 42 -11.94 0.49 -10.15
N ALA A 43 -13.12 0.29 -10.74
CA ALA A 43 -13.74 1.29 -11.61
C ALA A 43 -14.10 2.58 -10.84
N ALA A 44 -14.45 2.45 -9.56
CA ALA A 44 -14.82 3.59 -8.72
C ALA A 44 -13.62 4.39 -8.21
N CYS A 45 -12.38 3.86 -8.32
CA CYS A 45 -11.21 4.52 -7.73
C CYS A 45 -10.74 5.70 -8.58
N PRO A 46 -10.88 6.97 -8.12
CA PRO A 46 -10.54 8.12 -8.96
C PRO A 46 -9.04 8.24 -9.25
N THR A 47 -8.19 7.71 -8.38
CA THR A 47 -6.73 7.73 -8.59
C THR A 47 -6.22 6.50 -9.34
N GLY A 48 -7.08 5.52 -9.61
CA GLY A 48 -6.73 4.33 -10.38
C GLY A 48 -5.71 3.40 -9.71
N ILE A 49 -5.52 3.52 -8.40
CA ILE A 49 -4.53 2.71 -7.67
C ILE A 49 -5.01 1.28 -7.38
N LEU A 50 -6.32 1.03 -7.51
CA LEU A 50 -6.86 -0.31 -7.32
C LEU A 50 -6.74 -1.09 -8.63
N VAL A 51 -6.15 -2.25 -8.55
CA VAL A 51 -5.92 -3.14 -9.70
C VAL A 51 -6.31 -4.57 -9.34
N ALA A 52 -6.58 -5.39 -10.36
CA ALA A 52 -6.81 -6.82 -10.12
C ALA A 52 -5.47 -7.49 -9.79
N GLY A 53 -5.38 -8.06 -8.61
CA GLY A 53 -4.22 -8.78 -8.11
C GLY A 53 -4.34 -10.29 -8.33
N ASP A 54 -3.64 -11.07 -7.49
CA ASP A 54 -3.64 -12.52 -7.62
C ASP A 54 -5.05 -13.08 -7.38
N GLY A 55 -5.43 -14.02 -8.23
CA GLY A 55 -6.77 -14.61 -8.18
C GLY A 55 -7.92 -13.67 -8.56
N GLY A 56 -7.61 -12.47 -9.10
CA GLY A 56 -8.61 -11.47 -9.47
C GLY A 56 -9.11 -10.63 -8.30
N PHE A 57 -8.51 -10.74 -7.13
CA PHE A 57 -8.90 -9.92 -5.98
C PHE A 57 -8.32 -8.51 -6.10
N PRO A 58 -9.07 -7.45 -5.69
CA PRO A 58 -8.54 -6.10 -5.74
C PRO A 58 -7.33 -5.92 -4.81
N THR A 59 -6.31 -5.24 -5.32
CA THR A 59 -5.10 -4.89 -4.59
C THR A 59 -4.70 -3.45 -4.91
N VAL A 60 -3.85 -2.86 -4.07
CA VAL A 60 -3.37 -1.49 -4.25
C VAL A 60 -1.99 -1.51 -4.93
N ASP A 61 -1.85 -0.72 -5.98
CA ASP A 61 -0.56 -0.45 -6.62
C ASP A 61 -0.21 1.04 -6.48
N PHE A 62 0.57 1.36 -5.46
CA PHE A 62 1.00 2.73 -5.17
C PHE A 62 1.95 3.34 -6.22
N ARG A 63 2.41 2.57 -7.20
CA ARG A 63 3.18 3.15 -8.32
C ARG A 63 2.29 3.96 -9.26
N ARG A 64 0.98 3.76 -9.18
CA ARG A 64 -0.03 4.45 -10.02
C ARG A 64 -0.48 5.77 -9.41
N GLY A 65 -0.27 5.97 -8.11
CA GLY A 65 -0.72 7.15 -7.39
C GLY A 65 -0.91 6.90 -5.90
N GLU A 66 -1.72 7.72 -5.28
CA GLU A 66 -1.98 7.69 -3.85
C GLU A 66 -3.44 7.41 -3.52
N CYS A 67 -3.72 7.01 -2.30
CA CYS A 67 -5.08 6.89 -1.79
C CYS A 67 -5.52 8.21 -1.16
N THR A 68 -6.60 8.79 -1.68
CA THR A 68 -7.20 10.02 -1.13
C THR A 68 -8.17 9.74 0.01
N PHE A 69 -8.41 8.47 0.34
CA PHE A 69 -9.38 8.03 1.36
C PHE A 69 -10.82 8.53 1.11
N CYS A 70 -11.19 8.73 -0.15
CA CYS A 70 -12.53 9.21 -0.53
C CYS A 70 -13.66 8.26 -0.12
N GLY A 71 -13.41 6.95 -0.13
CA GLY A 71 -14.41 5.94 0.24
C GLY A 71 -15.23 5.41 -0.93
N ASP A 72 -14.97 5.86 -2.16
CA ASP A 72 -15.76 5.46 -3.34
C ASP A 72 -15.71 3.95 -3.58
N CYS A 73 -14.55 3.33 -3.32
CA CYS A 73 -14.39 1.87 -3.40
C CYS A 73 -15.30 1.12 -2.42
N VAL A 74 -15.53 1.71 -1.23
CA VAL A 74 -16.45 1.13 -0.23
C VAL A 74 -17.90 1.31 -0.71
N ALA A 75 -18.23 2.51 -1.20
CA ALA A 75 -19.58 2.81 -1.68
C ALA A 75 -19.98 1.90 -2.85
N ALA A 76 -19.03 1.54 -3.72
CA ALA A 76 -19.25 0.66 -4.85
C ALA A 76 -19.32 -0.83 -4.47
N CYS A 77 -18.88 -1.20 -3.24
CA CYS A 77 -18.75 -2.61 -2.86
C CYS A 77 -20.09 -3.22 -2.40
N GLN A 78 -20.88 -3.74 -3.34
CA GLN A 78 -22.17 -4.37 -3.02
C GLN A 78 -22.04 -5.59 -2.09
N PRO A 79 -21.03 -6.47 -2.25
CA PRO A 79 -20.86 -7.61 -1.32
C PRO A 79 -20.38 -7.21 0.07
N GLN A 80 -20.09 -5.94 0.31
CA GLN A 80 -19.58 -5.41 1.59
C GLN A 80 -18.30 -6.09 2.07
N ALA A 81 -17.45 -6.50 1.13
CA ALA A 81 -16.09 -6.96 1.43
C ALA A 81 -15.19 -5.78 1.87
N LEU A 82 -15.57 -4.55 1.46
CA LEU A 82 -15.01 -3.29 1.95
C LEU A 82 -16.09 -2.60 2.78
N ARG A 83 -15.76 -2.26 4.04
CA ARG A 83 -16.76 -1.67 4.96
C ARG A 83 -16.10 -0.65 5.90
N ARG A 84 -16.61 0.58 5.83
CA ARG A 84 -16.13 1.69 6.66
C ARG A 84 -16.89 1.72 7.99
N ASP A 85 -16.30 1.11 9.00
CA ASP A 85 -16.85 1.14 10.35
C ASP A 85 -16.33 2.36 11.11
N ALA A 86 -17.17 2.94 11.96
CA ALA A 86 -16.79 4.11 12.76
C ALA A 86 -15.59 3.79 13.66
N GLY A 87 -14.59 4.66 13.63
CA GLY A 87 -13.37 4.50 14.43
C GLY A 87 -12.34 3.53 13.87
N ARG A 88 -12.63 2.86 12.77
CA ARG A 88 -11.67 1.94 12.16
C ARG A 88 -10.79 2.69 11.14
N ALA A 89 -9.48 2.59 11.32
CA ALA A 89 -8.52 3.14 10.34
C ALA A 89 -8.69 2.46 8.98
N PRO A 90 -8.41 3.17 7.88
CA PRO A 90 -8.53 2.58 6.54
C PRO A 90 -7.71 1.30 6.36
N TRP A 91 -6.51 1.26 6.93
CA TRP A 91 -5.62 0.10 6.96
C TRP A 91 -4.52 0.29 8.02
N PRO A 92 -3.80 -0.79 8.38
CA PRO A 92 -2.72 -0.69 9.38
C PRO A 92 -1.35 -0.37 8.76
N TYR A 93 -1.27 -0.06 7.46
CA TYR A 93 0.00 0.08 6.76
C TYR A 93 0.60 1.48 6.97
N VAL A 94 1.91 1.51 7.16
CA VAL A 94 2.71 2.73 7.17
C VAL A 94 3.85 2.58 6.17
N ALA A 95 4.33 3.68 5.62
CA ALA A 95 5.48 3.64 4.72
C ALA A 95 6.74 3.20 5.47
N VAL A 96 7.65 2.53 4.78
CA VAL A 96 8.96 2.16 5.31
C VAL A 96 10.04 2.54 4.30
N VAL A 97 11.21 2.93 4.81
CA VAL A 97 12.36 3.29 3.96
C VAL A 97 13.06 2.00 3.55
N GLY A 98 13.04 1.71 2.25
CA GLY A 98 13.67 0.50 1.71
C GLY A 98 15.17 0.67 1.47
N ALA A 99 15.87 -0.46 1.29
CA ALA A 99 17.31 -0.49 1.07
C ALA A 99 17.76 0.23 -0.22
N ALA A 100 16.86 0.38 -1.20
CA ALA A 100 17.17 1.09 -2.44
C ALA A 100 17.08 2.62 -2.32
N CYS A 101 16.81 3.15 -1.11
CA CYS A 101 16.65 4.58 -0.88
C CYS A 101 17.95 5.33 -1.26
N LEU A 102 17.86 6.32 -2.15
CA LEU A 102 19.03 7.04 -2.70
C LEU A 102 19.98 7.63 -1.63
N PRO A 103 19.48 8.28 -0.56
CA PRO A 103 20.33 8.73 0.52
C PRO A 103 21.17 7.64 1.20
N GLN A 104 20.71 6.39 1.20
CA GLN A 104 21.54 5.29 1.73
C GLN A 104 22.76 5.01 0.85
N HIS A 105 22.68 5.41 -0.42
CA HIS A 105 23.75 5.26 -1.41
C HIS A 105 24.50 6.56 -1.69
N GLY A 106 24.37 7.56 -0.80
CA GLY A 106 25.11 8.82 -0.88
C GLY A 106 24.52 9.85 -1.85
N VAL A 107 23.35 9.61 -2.43
CA VAL A 107 22.69 10.54 -3.36
C VAL A 107 21.62 11.33 -2.61
N GLU A 108 21.74 12.65 -2.54
CA GLU A 108 20.73 13.47 -1.86
C GLU A 108 19.36 13.38 -2.54
N CYS A 109 18.33 13.09 -1.76
CA CYS A 109 16.95 12.99 -2.23
C CYS A 109 15.98 13.29 -1.09
N ARG A 110 15.00 14.14 -1.36
CA ARG A 110 13.96 14.52 -0.37
C ARG A 110 12.54 14.39 -0.92
N VAL A 111 12.38 13.81 -2.09
CA VAL A 111 11.11 13.75 -2.82
C VAL A 111 9.95 13.22 -1.95
N CYS A 112 10.17 12.13 -1.22
CA CYS A 112 9.11 11.53 -0.39
C CYS A 112 8.56 12.50 0.67
N GLY A 113 9.41 13.39 1.19
CA GLY A 113 8.97 14.41 2.16
C GLY A 113 8.12 15.51 1.52
N GLU A 114 8.42 15.87 0.29
CA GLU A 114 7.68 16.90 -0.44
C GLU A 114 6.24 16.46 -0.78
N PHE A 115 6.04 15.16 -0.98
CA PHE A 115 4.74 14.58 -1.29
C PHE A 115 3.99 14.08 -0.05
N CYS A 116 4.49 14.36 1.16
CA CYS A 116 3.88 13.87 2.39
C CYS A 116 2.98 14.93 3.04
N ASP A 117 1.69 14.97 2.69
CA ASP A 117 0.72 15.90 3.27
C ASP A 117 0.61 15.76 4.79
N ALA A 118 0.74 14.53 5.30
CA ALA A 118 0.72 14.25 6.74
C ALA A 118 1.97 14.76 7.48
N ARG A 119 3.00 15.21 6.73
CA ARG A 119 4.30 15.63 7.27
C ARG A 119 4.88 14.58 8.24
N ALA A 120 4.70 13.34 7.87
CA ALA A 120 5.18 12.20 8.66
C ALA A 120 6.65 11.85 8.37
N ILE A 121 7.29 12.52 7.39
CA ILE A 121 8.65 12.21 6.97
C ILE A 121 9.59 13.35 7.35
N ARG A 122 10.61 13.04 8.15
CA ARG A 122 11.68 13.95 8.53
C ARG A 122 12.99 13.45 7.94
N PHE A 123 13.97 14.34 7.80
CA PHE A 123 15.27 13.98 7.25
C PHE A 123 16.33 14.18 8.34
N ALA A 124 16.79 13.07 8.90
CA ALA A 124 17.80 13.07 9.97
C ALA A 124 19.19 13.38 9.40
N PRO A 125 19.87 14.43 9.89
CA PRO A 125 21.24 14.71 9.46
C PRO A 125 22.17 13.54 9.77
N ARG A 126 23.17 13.32 8.90
CA ARG A 126 24.17 12.28 9.06
C ARG A 126 25.55 12.85 8.77
N VAL A 127 26.51 12.57 9.65
CA VAL A 127 27.90 13.04 9.47
C VAL A 127 28.50 12.33 8.24
N GLY A 128 29.00 13.11 7.30
CA GLY A 128 29.65 12.59 6.10
C GLY A 128 28.71 11.94 5.08
N GLY A 129 27.39 12.16 5.18
CA GLY A 129 26.45 11.56 4.24
C GLY A 129 25.17 12.37 4.06
N SER A 130 24.34 11.93 3.10
CA SER A 130 23.07 12.57 2.84
C SER A 130 22.08 12.30 3.98
N PRO A 131 21.22 13.29 4.34
CA PRO A 131 20.20 13.08 5.37
C PRO A 131 19.28 11.92 5.00
N LEU A 132 18.99 11.06 5.98
CA LEU A 132 18.11 9.89 5.77
C LEU A 132 16.67 10.22 6.11
N PRO A 133 15.70 9.76 5.32
CA PRO A 133 14.30 9.91 5.68
C PRO A 133 13.93 9.00 6.85
N GLU A 134 13.27 9.57 7.84
CA GLU A 134 12.69 8.85 8.98
C GLU A 134 11.18 9.05 8.95
N ILE A 135 10.44 7.97 9.15
CA ILE A 135 8.97 7.99 9.05
C ILE A 135 8.38 7.89 10.45
N ASP A 136 7.58 8.88 10.80
CA ASP A 136 6.77 8.88 12.02
C ASP A 136 5.50 8.05 11.77
N ALA A 137 5.50 6.82 12.25
CA ALA A 137 4.39 5.89 12.06
C ALA A 137 3.08 6.38 12.67
N THR A 138 3.14 7.25 13.70
CA THR A 138 1.93 7.77 14.36
C THR A 138 1.22 8.83 13.51
N ARG A 139 1.96 9.47 12.61
CA ARG A 139 1.44 10.50 11.70
C ARG A 139 1.16 9.96 10.31
N CYS A 140 1.79 8.85 9.95
CA CYS A 140 1.68 8.29 8.60
C CYS A 140 0.27 7.70 8.37
N SER A 141 -0.45 8.22 7.38
CA SER A 141 -1.77 7.72 7.01
C SER A 141 -1.74 6.47 6.14
N GLY A 142 -0.57 6.14 5.58
CA GLY A 142 -0.45 5.04 4.63
C GLY A 142 -0.95 5.37 3.21
N CYS A 143 -1.15 6.64 2.88
CA CYS A 143 -1.75 7.04 1.59
C CYS A 143 -0.94 6.62 0.35
N GLY A 144 0.38 6.42 0.49
CA GLY A 144 1.24 5.96 -0.60
C GLY A 144 1.80 7.05 -1.51
N ALA A 145 1.51 8.34 -1.28
CA ALA A 145 2.03 9.44 -2.08
C ALA A 145 3.57 9.42 -2.19
N CYS A 146 4.23 9.15 -1.07
CA CYS A 146 5.69 9.03 -1.01
C CYS A 146 6.23 7.83 -1.81
N VAL A 147 5.43 6.77 -1.97
CA VAL A 147 5.80 5.60 -2.79
C VAL A 147 5.63 5.93 -4.27
N ALA A 148 4.51 6.55 -4.64
CA ALA A 148 4.22 6.96 -6.01
C ALA A 148 5.33 7.89 -6.55
N ALA A 149 5.76 8.85 -5.73
CA ALA A 149 6.76 9.85 -6.13
C ALA A 149 8.21 9.33 -6.07
N CYS A 150 8.45 8.16 -5.47
CA CYS A 150 9.81 7.69 -5.18
C CYS A 150 10.56 7.28 -6.46
N PRO A 151 11.69 7.94 -6.81
CA PRO A 151 12.45 7.56 -8.00
C PRO A 151 13.16 6.20 -7.87
N ALA A 152 13.38 5.72 -6.65
CA ALA A 152 13.98 4.41 -6.40
C ALA A 152 12.94 3.27 -6.44
N GLN A 153 11.65 3.60 -6.58
CA GLN A 153 10.55 2.64 -6.66
C GLN A 153 10.62 1.57 -5.55
N VAL A 154 10.81 2.02 -4.32
CA VAL A 154 10.78 1.12 -3.15
C VAL A 154 9.43 0.39 -3.13
N GLY A 155 9.49 -0.90 -2.95
CA GLY A 155 8.31 -1.75 -2.95
C GLY A 155 7.37 -1.47 -1.76
N PRO A 156 6.19 -2.08 -1.77
CA PRO A 156 5.24 -1.89 -0.66
C PRO A 156 5.84 -2.35 0.66
N PRO A 157 5.37 -1.82 1.78
CA PRO A 157 5.82 -2.25 3.09
C PRO A 157 5.52 -3.74 3.32
N PRO A 158 6.29 -4.42 4.17
CA PRO A 158 5.95 -5.77 4.57
C PRO A 158 4.62 -5.77 5.34
N PRO A 159 3.90 -6.89 5.36
CA PRO A 159 2.67 -6.97 6.15
C PRO A 159 2.99 -6.82 7.64
N PRO A 160 2.06 -6.35 8.45
CA PRO A 160 2.25 -6.30 9.90
C PRO A 160 2.45 -7.72 10.45
N PRO A 161 3.27 -7.86 11.52
CA PRO A 161 3.42 -9.18 12.15
C PRO A 161 2.09 -9.68 12.71
N UNK A 162 2.04 -10.79 12.45
CA UNK A 162 0.88 -11.37 12.81
C UNK A 162 0.67 -11.51 14.15
#